data_e12e17c9dd959bfd7a83386a1108715b
#
_entry.id   e12e17c9dd959bfd7a83386a1108715b
#
_cell.length_a   1.000
_cell.length_b   1.000
_cell.length_c   1.000
_cell.angle_alpha   90.00
_cell.angle_beta   90.00
_cell.angle_gamma   90.00
#
_symmetry.space_group_name_H-M   'P 1'
#
loop_
_entity.id
_entity.type
_entity.pdbx_description
1 polymer ?
#
loop_
_entity_poly.entity_id
_entity_poly.type
_entity_poly.pdbx_seq_one_letter_code
_entity_poly.pdbx_strand_id
1 'polypeptide(L)'
;MKITDNLENDIINAPQWFHDGIKDVPEDKIVENNLGDISYSKWASNNESKNLILFIHGTGAHKKWWDPIAPQFKNHANVISIDLPGMGESGFREKYSIKDFGDCVISVIEKEKLETDINNVY
;
A
#
# COMPACT_ATOMS: atom_id res chain seq x y z
N MET A 1 8.43 -11.79 31.53
CA MET A 1 7.48 -11.53 30.43
C MET A 1 8.26 -11.15 29.18
N LYS A 2 8.06 -11.87 28.10
CA LYS A 2 8.65 -11.51 26.81
C LYS A 2 7.80 -10.43 26.15
N ILE A 3 8.40 -9.49 25.45
CA ILE A 3 7.66 -8.45 24.70
C ILE A 3 6.68 -9.09 23.71
N THR A 4 7.05 -10.25 23.14
CA THR A 4 6.22 -11.03 22.24
C THR A 4 4.90 -11.53 22.85
N ASP A 5 4.87 -11.84 24.13
CA ASP A 5 3.67 -12.36 24.79
C ASP A 5 2.56 -11.30 24.87
N ASN A 6 2.93 -10.04 25.01
CA ASN A 6 1.97 -8.93 24.99
C ASN A 6 1.43 -8.69 23.57
N LEU A 7 2.29 -8.74 22.55
CA LEU A 7 1.89 -8.53 21.15
C LEU A 7 0.91 -9.61 20.68
N GLU A 8 1.13 -10.87 21.03
CA GLU A 8 0.20 -11.96 20.69
C GLU A 8 -1.17 -11.76 21.34
N ASN A 9 -1.21 -11.34 22.60
CA ASN A 9 -2.46 -11.04 23.30
C ASN A 9 -3.16 -9.81 22.71
N ASP A 10 -2.42 -8.78 22.33
CA ASP A 10 -2.98 -7.59 21.71
C ASP A 10 -3.59 -7.91 20.34
N ILE A 11 -2.96 -8.77 19.54
CA ILE A 11 -3.49 -9.23 18.26
C ILE A 11 -4.77 -10.04 18.47
N ILE A 12 -4.79 -10.99 19.42
CA ILE A 12 -5.97 -11.82 19.70
C ILE A 12 -7.16 -10.96 20.12
N ASN A 13 -6.92 -9.90 20.89
CA ASN A 13 -7.95 -8.99 21.39
C ASN A 13 -8.25 -7.81 20.44
N ALA A 14 -7.63 -7.75 19.26
CA ALA A 14 -7.92 -6.73 18.30
C ALA A 14 -9.38 -6.78 17.81
N PRO A 15 -9.98 -5.64 17.42
CA PRO A 15 -11.36 -5.64 16.95
C PRO A 15 -11.53 -6.45 15.65
N GLN A 16 -12.75 -6.92 15.42
CA GLN A 16 -13.05 -7.80 14.28
C GLN A 16 -12.66 -7.19 12.93
N TRP A 17 -12.83 -5.88 12.75
CA TRP A 17 -12.45 -5.20 11.50
C TRP A 17 -10.96 -5.33 11.19
N PHE A 18 -10.11 -5.36 12.21
CA PHE A 18 -8.67 -5.56 12.06
C PHE A 18 -8.38 -6.97 11.54
N HIS A 19 -8.99 -7.99 12.15
CA HIS A 19 -8.83 -9.37 11.73
C HIS A 19 -9.35 -9.59 10.32
N ASP A 20 -10.49 -9.02 9.97
CA ASP A 20 -11.05 -9.10 8.63
C ASP A 20 -10.13 -8.43 7.60
N GLY A 21 -9.57 -7.28 7.95
CA GLY A 21 -8.64 -6.54 7.10
C GLY A 21 -7.38 -7.33 6.76
N ILE A 22 -6.72 -7.90 7.76
CA ILE A 22 -5.46 -8.65 7.54
C ILE A 22 -5.67 -9.98 6.81
N LYS A 23 -6.89 -10.53 6.78
CA LYS A 23 -7.24 -11.73 6.02
C LYS A 23 -7.44 -11.46 4.53
N ASP A 24 -7.78 -10.26 4.17
CA ASP A 24 -7.95 -9.82 2.77
C ASP A 24 -6.59 -9.48 2.17
N VAL A 25 -5.86 -10.50 1.75
CA VAL A 25 -4.49 -10.38 1.28
C VAL A 25 -4.44 -9.65 -0.06
N PRO A 26 -3.61 -8.58 -0.18
CA PRO A 26 -3.46 -7.86 -1.44
C PRO A 26 -2.63 -8.62 -2.46
N GLU A 27 -2.75 -8.21 -3.71
CA GLU A 27 -1.80 -8.54 -4.76
C GLU A 27 -0.53 -7.71 -4.59
N ASP A 28 0.64 -8.36 -4.54
CA ASP A 28 1.93 -7.68 -4.54
C ASP A 28 2.33 -7.33 -5.97
N LYS A 29 2.71 -6.07 -6.19
CA LYS A 29 3.07 -5.54 -7.50
C LYS A 29 4.37 -4.73 -7.42
N ILE A 30 5.05 -4.61 -8.56
CA ILE A 30 6.28 -3.83 -8.70
C ILE A 30 6.17 -2.95 -9.94
N VAL A 31 6.58 -1.69 -9.81
CA VAL A 31 6.88 -0.80 -10.93
C VAL A 31 8.38 -0.64 -11.04
N GLU A 32 8.92 -0.96 -12.20
CA GLU A 32 10.30 -0.64 -12.54
C GLU A 32 10.40 0.85 -12.86
N ASN A 33 11.34 1.53 -12.20
CA ASN A 33 11.57 2.95 -12.37
C ASN A 33 13.08 3.18 -12.46
N ASN A 34 13.52 4.21 -13.21
CA ASN A 34 14.93 4.65 -13.28
C ASN A 34 15.53 4.92 -11.91
N LEU A 35 14.69 5.14 -10.93
CA LEU A 35 15.04 5.44 -9.55
C LEU A 35 15.07 4.22 -8.62
N GLY A 36 14.91 3.02 -9.16
CA GLY A 36 14.78 1.76 -8.43
C GLY A 36 13.34 1.22 -8.51
N ASP A 37 13.18 -0.05 -8.20
CA ASP A 37 11.87 -0.69 -8.22
C ASP A 37 11.00 -0.19 -7.08
N ILE A 38 9.73 0.07 -7.37
CA ILE A 38 8.73 0.47 -6.39
C ILE A 38 7.77 -0.68 -6.16
N SER A 39 7.77 -1.18 -4.93
CA SER A 39 6.85 -2.21 -4.47
C SER A 39 5.55 -1.57 -3.97
N TYR A 40 4.43 -2.17 -4.32
CA TYR A 40 3.13 -1.74 -3.80
C TYR A 40 2.15 -2.92 -3.69
N SER A 41 1.16 -2.75 -2.83
CA SER A 41 0.06 -3.70 -2.65
C SER A 41 -1.20 -3.17 -3.29
N LYS A 42 -2.00 -4.06 -3.89
CA LYS A 42 -3.28 -3.70 -4.50
C LYS A 42 -4.40 -4.58 -3.99
N TRP A 43 -5.48 -3.94 -3.60
CA TRP A 43 -6.79 -4.54 -3.36
C TRP A 43 -7.75 -4.05 -4.45
N ALA A 44 -8.14 -4.96 -5.36
CA ALA A 44 -9.10 -4.62 -6.41
C ALA A 44 -10.48 -4.31 -5.82
N SER A 45 -11.20 -3.35 -6.41
CA SER A 45 -12.56 -3.05 -5.97
C SER A 45 -13.49 -4.24 -6.14
N ASN A 46 -14.51 -4.32 -5.28
CA ASN A 46 -15.52 -5.38 -5.36
C ASN A 46 -16.55 -5.17 -6.48
N ASN A 47 -16.60 -3.98 -7.07
CA ASN A 47 -17.66 -3.55 -7.99
C ASN A 47 -17.15 -2.82 -9.24
N GLU A 48 -15.92 -3.08 -9.66
CA GLU A 48 -15.30 -2.44 -10.83
C GLU A 48 -15.30 -0.91 -10.76
N SER A 49 -15.09 -0.35 -9.57
CA SER A 49 -15.01 1.08 -9.36
C SER A 49 -13.89 1.72 -10.20
N LYS A 50 -14.17 2.90 -10.74
CA LYS A 50 -13.17 3.73 -11.47
C LYS A 50 -12.40 4.67 -10.55
N ASN A 51 -12.58 4.54 -9.26
CA ASN A 51 -11.84 5.28 -8.25
C ASN A 51 -10.61 4.48 -7.79
N LEU A 52 -9.53 5.18 -7.51
CA LEU A 52 -8.32 4.67 -6.90
C LEU A 52 -8.03 5.43 -5.63
N ILE A 53 -7.87 4.73 -4.52
CA ILE A 53 -7.39 5.29 -3.26
C ILE A 53 -5.94 4.85 -3.09
N LEU A 54 -5.07 5.82 -2.83
CA LEU A 54 -3.65 5.62 -2.64
C LEU A 54 -3.27 5.94 -1.20
N PHE A 55 -2.76 4.94 -0.49
CA PHE A 55 -2.18 5.11 0.83
C PHE A 55 -0.67 5.27 0.77
N ILE A 56 -0.17 6.36 1.36
CA ILE A 56 1.25 6.66 1.45
C ILE A 56 1.64 6.71 2.93
N HIS A 57 2.65 5.95 3.31
CA HIS A 57 3.15 5.91 4.67
C HIS A 57 4.11 7.07 4.95
N GLY A 58 4.37 7.34 6.25
CA GLY A 58 5.37 8.30 6.68
C GLY A 58 6.79 7.74 6.66
N THR A 59 7.76 8.59 6.93
CA THR A 59 9.19 8.22 6.98
C THR A 59 9.44 7.07 7.95
N GLY A 60 10.19 6.07 7.50
CA GLY A 60 10.56 4.91 8.31
C GLY A 60 9.47 3.84 8.44
N ALA A 61 8.33 4.02 7.80
CA ALA A 61 7.26 3.02 7.74
C ALA A 61 7.32 2.20 6.43
N HIS A 62 6.26 1.54 6.08
CA HIS A 62 6.14 0.70 4.89
C HIS A 62 4.66 0.48 4.52
N LYS A 63 4.41 -0.08 3.33
CA LYS A 63 3.05 -0.30 2.78
C LYS A 63 2.14 -1.16 3.67
N LYS A 64 2.71 -2.13 4.39
CA LYS A 64 1.94 -3.04 5.24
C LYS A 64 1.30 -2.37 6.46
N TRP A 65 1.70 -1.15 6.77
CA TRP A 65 1.04 -0.32 7.77
C TRP A 65 -0.46 -0.17 7.50
N TRP A 66 -0.86 -0.24 6.22
CA TRP A 66 -2.23 -0.02 5.79
C TRP A 66 -3.05 -1.32 5.61
N ASP A 67 -2.43 -2.50 5.75
CA ASP A 67 -3.09 -3.79 5.50
C ASP A 67 -4.41 -3.98 6.25
N PRO A 68 -4.55 -3.58 7.53
CA PRO A 68 -5.83 -3.74 8.23
C PRO A 68 -6.91 -2.78 7.76
N ILE A 69 -6.53 -1.64 7.18
CA ILE A 69 -7.44 -0.52 6.85
C ILE A 69 -7.83 -0.53 5.38
N ALA A 70 -6.88 -0.75 4.50
CA ALA A 70 -7.06 -0.63 3.05
C ALA A 70 -8.24 -1.44 2.49
N PRO A 71 -8.45 -2.71 2.89
CA PRO A 71 -9.55 -3.51 2.35
C PRO A 71 -10.94 -2.97 2.62
N GLN A 72 -11.10 -2.14 3.65
CA GLN A 72 -12.40 -1.56 4.02
C GLN A 72 -12.97 -0.63 2.95
N PHE A 73 -12.12 -0.16 2.02
CA PHE A 73 -12.53 0.76 0.96
C PHE A 73 -12.88 0.05 -0.37
N LYS A 74 -12.79 -1.26 -0.44
CA LYS A 74 -12.99 -2.03 -1.69
C LYS A 74 -14.38 -1.88 -2.31
N ASN A 75 -15.40 -1.55 -1.53
CA ASN A 75 -16.73 -1.28 -2.06
C ASN A 75 -16.83 0.07 -2.79
N HIS A 76 -15.84 0.93 -2.66
CA HIS A 76 -15.85 2.29 -3.21
C HIS A 76 -14.73 2.55 -4.21
N ALA A 77 -13.65 1.78 -4.15
CA ALA A 77 -12.46 2.04 -4.94
C ALA A 77 -11.57 0.80 -5.10
N ASN A 78 -10.69 0.85 -6.09
CA ASN A 78 -9.44 0.10 -6.04
C ASN A 78 -8.54 0.77 -5.01
N VAL A 79 -7.79 0.00 -4.24
CA VAL A 79 -6.94 0.52 -3.17
C VAL A 79 -5.52 0.07 -3.39
N ILE A 80 -4.57 0.97 -3.28
CA ILE A 80 -3.15 0.65 -3.31
C ILE A 80 -2.43 1.26 -2.12
N SER A 81 -1.38 0.60 -1.66
CA SER A 81 -0.42 1.13 -0.70
C SER A 81 0.98 0.95 -1.23
N ILE A 82 1.79 1.98 -1.14
CA ILE A 82 3.11 2.05 -1.76
C ILE A 82 4.19 1.96 -0.68
N ASP A 83 5.26 1.22 -0.97
CA ASP A 83 6.54 1.41 -0.28
C ASP A 83 7.30 2.54 -0.97
N LEU A 84 7.50 3.64 -0.25
CA LEU A 84 8.32 4.74 -0.76
C LEU A 84 9.76 4.29 -1.02
N PRO A 85 10.50 4.92 -1.94
CA PRO A 85 11.88 4.56 -2.24
C PRO A 85 12.74 4.43 -0.99
N GLY A 86 13.52 3.35 -0.88
CA GLY A 86 14.37 3.04 0.26
C GLY A 86 13.65 2.53 1.50
N MET A 87 12.35 2.29 1.41
CA MET A 87 11.51 1.81 2.52
C MET A 87 10.79 0.53 2.11
N GLY A 88 10.48 -0.33 3.10
CA GLY A 88 9.83 -1.60 2.85
C GLY A 88 10.61 -2.45 1.83
N GLU A 89 9.93 -2.92 0.80
CA GLU A 89 10.47 -3.76 -0.27
C GLU A 89 10.90 -2.98 -1.52
N SER A 90 10.77 -1.65 -1.52
CA SER A 90 11.22 -0.79 -2.61
C SER A 90 12.74 -0.67 -2.65
N GLY A 91 13.30 -0.43 -3.84
CA GLY A 91 14.74 -0.29 -4.06
C GLY A 91 15.36 0.86 -3.29
N PHE A 92 16.62 0.70 -2.91
CA PHE A 92 17.41 1.68 -2.15
C PHE A 92 18.21 2.58 -3.10
N ARG A 93 18.41 3.84 -2.67
CA ARG A 93 19.26 4.83 -3.32
C ARG A 93 20.06 5.63 -2.29
N GLU A 94 21.20 6.17 -2.70
CA GLU A 94 22.04 6.98 -1.82
C GLU A 94 21.43 8.32 -1.44
N LYS A 95 20.65 8.91 -2.34
CA LYS A 95 20.02 10.22 -2.15
C LYS A 95 18.58 10.23 -2.63
N TYR A 96 17.74 10.88 -1.88
CA TYR A 96 16.32 11.07 -2.17
C TYR A 96 15.96 12.56 -2.09
N SER A 97 15.12 13.00 -3.01
CA SER A 97 14.43 14.29 -2.93
C SER A 97 12.93 14.07 -2.80
N ILE A 98 12.20 15.09 -2.36
CA ILE A 98 10.72 15.04 -2.33
C ILE A 98 10.17 14.83 -3.74
N LYS A 99 10.83 15.40 -4.75
CA LYS A 99 10.47 15.18 -6.14
C LYS A 99 10.59 13.71 -6.53
N ASP A 100 11.64 13.01 -6.10
CA ASP A 100 11.82 11.58 -6.38
C ASP A 100 10.68 10.74 -5.79
N PHE A 101 10.25 11.04 -4.58
CA PHE A 101 9.10 10.38 -3.96
C PHE A 101 7.82 10.62 -4.78
N GLY A 102 7.58 11.86 -5.20
CA GLY A 102 6.45 12.22 -6.04
C GLY A 102 6.47 11.50 -7.39
N ASP A 103 7.61 11.45 -8.06
CA ASP A 103 7.78 10.76 -9.34
C ASP A 103 7.51 9.25 -9.21
N CYS A 104 7.93 8.63 -8.11
CA CYS A 104 7.64 7.22 -7.84
C CYS A 104 6.14 6.97 -7.63
N VAL A 105 5.46 7.83 -6.90
CA VAL A 105 4.00 7.75 -6.70
C VAL A 105 3.27 7.88 -8.04
N ILE A 106 3.67 8.84 -8.87
CA ILE A 106 3.08 9.03 -10.20
C ILE A 106 3.29 7.79 -11.07
N SER A 107 4.46 7.16 -11.04
CA SER A 107 4.75 5.93 -11.80
C SER A 107 3.79 4.80 -11.44
N VAL A 108 3.46 4.64 -10.16
CA VAL A 108 2.49 3.64 -9.70
C VAL A 108 1.08 3.96 -10.21
N ILE A 109 0.67 5.22 -10.11
CA ILE A 109 -0.64 5.68 -10.59
C ILE A 109 -0.77 5.45 -12.10
N GLU A 110 0.23 5.81 -12.87
CA GLU A 110 0.24 5.61 -14.32
C GLU A 110 0.15 4.13 -14.69
N LYS A 111 0.88 3.26 -14.01
CA LYS A 111 0.78 1.82 -14.23
C LYS A 111 -0.63 1.31 -13.94
N GLU A 112 -1.24 1.71 -12.84
CA GLU A 112 -2.60 1.31 -12.49
C GLU A 112 -3.64 1.82 -13.49
N LYS A 113 -3.47 3.02 -14.01
CA LYS A 113 -4.35 3.56 -15.08
C LYS A 113 -4.25 2.81 -16.40
N LEU A 114 -3.11 2.20 -16.71
CA LEU A 114 -2.95 1.35 -17.89
C LEU A 114 -3.62 -0.02 -17.74
N GLU A 115 -3.66 -0.55 -16.53
CA GLU A 115 -4.16 -1.89 -16.23
C GLU A 115 -5.64 -1.90 -15.79
N THR A 116 -6.12 -0.78 -15.28
CA THR A 116 -7.46 -0.61 -14.73
C THR A 116 -8.07 0.71 -15.20
N ASP A 117 -9.35 0.73 -15.53
CA ASP A 117 -10.07 1.95 -15.91
C ASP A 117 -10.28 2.83 -14.68
N ILE A 118 -9.36 3.77 -14.46
CA ILE A 118 -9.34 4.70 -13.33
C ILE A 118 -9.58 6.12 -13.83
N ASN A 119 -10.61 6.78 -13.27
CA ASN A 119 -10.95 8.17 -13.57
C ASN A 119 -10.57 9.14 -12.45
N ASN A 120 -10.63 8.70 -11.20
CA ASN A 120 -10.37 9.54 -10.04
C ASN A 120 -9.32 8.89 -9.13
N VAL A 121 -8.39 9.68 -8.65
CA VAL A 121 -7.35 9.27 -7.70
C VAL A 121 -7.45 10.12 -6.43
N TYR A 122 -7.47 9.46 -5.30
CA TYR A 122 -7.55 10.07 -3.97
C TYR A 122 -6.33 9.71 -3.11
#